data_dba6bfdbfee176fda7668a9ac36cb29b
#
_entry.id   dba6bfdbfee176fda7668a9ac36cb29b
#
_cell.length_a   1.000
_cell.length_b   1.000
_cell.length_c   1.000
_cell.angle_alpha   90.00
_cell.angle_beta   90.00
_cell.angle_gamma   90.00
#
_symmetry.space_group_name_H-M   'P 1'
#
loop_
_entity.id
_entity.type
_entity.pdbx_description
1 polymer ?
#
loop_
_entity_poly.entity_id
_entity_poly.type
_entity_poly.pdbx_seq_one_letter_code
_entity_poly.pdbx_strand_id
1 'polypeptide(L)'
;MEIEVEEKEGYHIVTPVGELDVYTVPLFRKVVLKLEGYRRHDLILDLTRLTFIDSSGVGSLIEIYQKVQTVEGELAYVIDNQRILKILRLVELNKILRVFPNLGRALQDVGVTGGYVDEDFFSDLT
;
A
#
# COMPACT_ATOMS: atom_id res chain seq x y z
N MET A 1 -14.95 6.36 6.09
CA MET A 1 -14.04 5.84 5.04
C MET A 1 -14.76 4.78 4.24
N GLU A 2 -14.64 4.87 2.95
CA GLU A 2 -15.10 3.85 2.02
C GLU A 2 -13.91 3.02 1.58
N ILE A 3 -14.07 1.72 1.45
CA ILE A 3 -12.98 0.85 1.03
C ILE A 3 -13.49 -0.04 -0.10
N GLU A 4 -12.87 0.07 -1.25
CA GLU A 4 -13.19 -0.76 -2.40
C GLU A 4 -12.22 -1.93 -2.45
N VAL A 5 -12.72 -3.11 -2.76
CA VAL A 5 -11.91 -4.32 -2.89
C VAL A 5 -12.25 -4.99 -4.20
N GLU A 6 -11.24 -5.29 -5.01
CA GLU A 6 -11.42 -6.09 -6.22
C GLU A 6 -10.31 -7.11 -6.34
N GLU A 7 -10.55 -8.12 -7.15
CA GLU A 7 -9.56 -9.15 -7.45
C GLU A 7 -9.19 -9.02 -8.92
N LYS A 8 -7.89 -8.95 -9.20
CA LYS A 8 -7.37 -8.80 -10.55
C LYS A 8 -6.00 -9.45 -10.67
N GLU A 9 -5.83 -10.30 -11.67
CA GLU A 9 -4.55 -10.96 -11.99
C GLU A 9 -3.92 -11.67 -10.80
N GLY A 10 -4.74 -12.22 -9.91
CA GLY A 10 -4.27 -12.95 -8.76
C GLY A 10 -4.00 -12.09 -7.53
N TYR A 11 -4.22 -10.79 -7.62
CA TYR A 11 -4.06 -9.87 -6.49
C TYR A 11 -5.40 -9.38 -5.97
N HIS A 12 -5.45 -9.16 -4.66
CA HIS A 12 -6.52 -8.36 -4.08
C HIS A 12 -6.07 -6.90 -4.11
N ILE A 13 -6.89 -6.06 -4.70
CA ILE A 13 -6.63 -4.62 -4.78
C ILE A 13 -7.56 -3.95 -3.79
N VAL A 14 -6.98 -3.32 -2.78
CA VAL A 14 -7.72 -2.62 -1.72
C VAL A 14 -7.53 -1.12 -1.90
N THR A 15 -8.61 -0.40 -2.10
CA THR A 15 -8.58 1.04 -2.37
C THR A 15 -9.34 1.78 -1.27
N PRO A 16 -8.64 2.25 -0.23
CA PRO A 16 -9.29 3.12 0.75
C PRO A 16 -9.52 4.51 0.16
N VAL A 17 -10.70 5.06 0.43
CA VAL A 17 -11.11 6.36 -0.09
C VAL A 17 -11.29 7.32 1.08
N GLY A 18 -10.58 8.43 1.04
CA GLY A 18 -10.68 9.48 2.05
C GLY A 18 -9.45 9.55 2.95
N GLU A 19 -9.63 9.66 4.24
CA GLU A 19 -8.57 9.84 5.21
C GLU A 19 -8.23 8.53 5.92
N LEU A 20 -6.94 8.22 6.01
CA LEU A 20 -6.47 7.08 6.79
C LEU A 20 -5.83 7.61 8.07
N ASP A 21 -6.61 7.60 9.13
CA ASP A 21 -6.28 8.19 10.42
C ASP A 21 -6.66 7.27 11.58
N VAL A 22 -6.49 7.76 12.80
CA VAL A 22 -6.77 6.98 14.01
C VAL A 22 -8.21 6.46 14.05
N TYR A 23 -9.15 7.16 13.42
CA TYR A 23 -10.56 6.75 13.42
C TYR A 23 -10.90 5.72 12.36
N THR A 24 -10.19 5.72 11.23
CA THR A 24 -10.48 4.85 10.09
C THR A 24 -9.58 3.62 10.02
N VAL A 25 -8.41 3.67 10.64
CA VAL A 25 -7.47 2.54 10.67
C VAL A 25 -8.12 1.23 11.15
N PRO A 26 -8.97 1.21 12.19
CA PRO A 26 -9.59 -0.06 12.60
C PRO A 26 -10.41 -0.73 11.50
N LEU A 27 -11.16 0.04 10.71
CA LEU A 27 -11.90 -0.49 9.57
C LEU A 27 -10.97 -1.00 8.48
N PHE A 28 -9.97 -0.21 8.15
CA PHE A 28 -8.98 -0.58 7.13
C PHE A 28 -8.27 -1.88 7.49
N ARG A 29 -7.80 -2.01 8.72
CA ARG A 29 -7.15 -3.23 9.21
C ARG A 29 -8.09 -4.43 9.14
N LYS A 30 -9.33 -4.25 9.53
CA LYS A 30 -10.33 -5.32 9.52
C LYS A 30 -10.53 -5.86 8.10
N VAL A 31 -10.63 -4.98 7.10
CA VAL A 31 -10.80 -5.38 5.71
C VAL A 31 -9.59 -6.17 5.21
N VAL A 32 -8.38 -5.64 5.45
CA VAL A 32 -7.15 -6.30 4.99
C VAL A 32 -6.95 -7.65 5.67
N LEU A 33 -7.16 -7.74 6.98
CA LEU A 33 -7.02 -8.99 7.71
C LEU A 33 -8.01 -10.06 7.26
N LYS A 34 -9.21 -9.64 6.88
CA LYS A 34 -10.21 -10.56 6.36
C LYS A 34 -9.75 -11.20 5.04
N LEU A 35 -9.08 -10.43 4.21
CA LEU A 35 -8.53 -10.94 2.95
C LEU A 35 -7.40 -11.96 3.20
N GLU A 36 -6.55 -11.73 4.20
CA GLU A 36 -5.52 -12.70 4.59
C GLU A 36 -6.13 -14.06 4.95
N GLY A 37 -7.27 -14.07 5.62
CA GLY A 37 -7.94 -15.30 6.04
C GLY A 37 -8.42 -16.17 4.88
N TYR A 38 -8.46 -15.65 3.66
CA TYR A 38 -8.93 -16.37 2.48
C TYR A 38 -7.80 -16.96 1.63
N ARG A 39 -6.61 -17.15 2.18
CA ARG A 39 -5.45 -17.74 1.50
C ARG A 39 -4.82 -16.86 0.41
N ARG A 40 -5.28 -15.64 0.26
CA ARG A 40 -4.67 -14.69 -0.66
C ARG A 40 -3.81 -13.74 0.12
N HIS A 41 -2.52 -13.90 -0.07
CA HIS A 41 -1.52 -13.07 0.61
C HIS A 41 -0.97 -11.99 -0.30
N ASP A 42 -1.42 -11.97 -1.55
CA ASP A 42 -0.93 -11.03 -2.55
C ASP A 42 -1.87 -9.83 -2.60
N LEU A 43 -1.34 -8.70 -2.18
CA LEU A 43 -2.12 -7.47 -2.02
C LEU A 43 -1.51 -6.33 -2.82
N ILE A 44 -2.38 -5.52 -3.39
CA ILE A 44 -2.03 -4.19 -3.88
C ILE A 44 -2.89 -3.20 -3.11
N LEU A 45 -2.23 -2.30 -2.39
CA LEU A 45 -2.93 -1.22 -1.70
C LEU A 45 -2.89 0.01 -2.59
N ASP A 46 -4.03 0.34 -3.18
CA ASP A 46 -4.17 1.48 -4.04
C ASP A 46 -4.53 2.71 -3.20
N LEU A 47 -3.54 3.54 -2.93
CA LEU A 47 -3.69 4.73 -2.10
C LEU A 47 -3.90 6.01 -2.90
N THR A 48 -4.23 5.88 -4.20
CA THR A 48 -4.41 7.05 -5.06
C THR A 48 -5.63 7.90 -4.67
N ARG A 49 -6.57 7.30 -3.96
CA ARG A 49 -7.78 8.00 -3.50
C ARG A 49 -7.72 8.42 -2.02
N LEU A 50 -6.57 8.24 -1.37
CA LEU A 50 -6.34 8.81 -0.05
C LEU A 50 -6.07 10.31 -0.18
N THR A 51 -6.71 11.07 0.68
CA THR A 51 -6.52 12.52 0.75
C THR A 51 -5.66 12.94 1.95
N PHE A 52 -5.50 12.05 2.92
CA PHE A 52 -4.77 12.33 4.15
C PHE A 52 -4.33 11.05 4.82
N ILE A 53 -3.17 11.09 5.45
CA ILE A 53 -2.67 9.99 6.28
C ILE A 53 -1.97 10.58 7.50
N ASP A 54 -2.26 10.04 8.69
CA ASP A 54 -1.57 10.41 9.91
C ASP A 54 -0.61 9.30 10.38
N SER A 55 -0.01 9.45 11.54
CA SER A 55 0.92 8.46 12.08
C SER A 55 0.27 7.10 12.31
N SER A 56 -1.02 7.07 12.67
CA SER A 56 -1.75 5.80 12.81
C SER A 56 -1.91 5.10 11.46
N GLY A 57 -2.19 5.88 10.41
CA GLY A 57 -2.26 5.35 9.05
C GLY A 57 -0.92 4.79 8.59
N VAL A 58 0.16 5.52 8.80
CA VAL A 58 1.51 5.06 8.48
C VAL A 58 1.81 3.76 9.24
N GLY A 59 1.49 3.71 10.52
CA GLY A 59 1.67 2.51 11.33
C GLY A 59 0.91 1.30 10.79
N SER A 60 -0.30 1.52 10.26
CA SER A 60 -1.07 0.43 9.66
C SER A 60 -0.43 -0.11 8.40
N LEU A 61 0.19 0.75 7.59
CA LEU A 61 0.91 0.29 6.39
C LEU A 61 2.12 -0.58 6.76
N ILE A 62 2.84 -0.20 7.80
CA ILE A 62 3.97 -1.00 8.30
C ILE A 62 3.49 -2.35 8.83
N GLU A 63 2.41 -2.36 9.59
CA GLU A 63 1.84 -3.59 10.14
C GLU A 63 1.43 -4.56 9.02
N ILE A 64 0.78 -4.08 7.99
CA ILE A 64 0.38 -4.89 6.85
C ILE A 64 1.62 -5.46 6.15
N TYR A 65 2.64 -4.64 5.95
CA TYR A 65 3.89 -5.08 5.36
C TYR A 65 4.49 -6.25 6.16
N GLN A 66 4.57 -6.12 7.47
CA GLN A 66 5.13 -7.16 8.33
C GLN A 66 4.33 -8.46 8.26
N LYS A 67 3.01 -8.36 8.24
CA LYS A 67 2.14 -9.54 8.15
C LYS A 67 2.25 -10.26 6.81
N VAL A 68 2.30 -9.51 5.73
CA VAL A 68 2.46 -10.10 4.40
C VAL A 68 3.80 -10.82 4.30
N GLN A 69 4.85 -10.28 4.89
CA GLN A 69 6.15 -10.95 4.90
C GLN A 69 6.12 -12.28 5.66
N THR A 70 5.38 -12.38 6.76
CA THR A 70 5.32 -13.62 7.53
C THR A 70 4.68 -14.77 6.76
N VAL A 71 3.86 -14.47 5.76
CA VAL A 71 3.19 -15.48 4.92
C VAL A 71 3.80 -15.57 3.52
N GLU A 72 4.94 -14.94 3.34
CA GLU A 72 5.67 -14.92 2.06
C GLU A 72 4.83 -14.39 0.89
N GLY A 73 3.93 -13.46 1.17
CA GLY A 73 3.08 -12.85 0.17
C GLY A 73 3.76 -11.69 -0.56
N GLU A 74 3.11 -11.23 -1.61
CA GLU A 74 3.53 -10.06 -2.36
C GLU A 74 2.70 -8.85 -1.94
N LEU A 75 3.35 -7.70 -1.82
CA LEU A 75 2.68 -6.46 -1.44
C LEU A 75 3.23 -5.30 -2.25
N ALA A 76 2.32 -4.53 -2.83
CA ALA A 76 2.67 -3.30 -3.53
C ALA A 76 1.74 -2.18 -3.10
N TYR A 77 2.23 -0.97 -3.22
CA TYR A 77 1.47 0.25 -2.94
C TYR A 77 1.42 1.09 -4.21
N VAL A 78 0.24 1.60 -4.52
CA VAL A 78 0.07 2.54 -5.63
C VAL A 78 -0.18 3.91 -5.01
N ILE A 79 0.72 4.86 -5.28
CA ILE A 79 0.65 6.20 -4.69
C ILE A 79 1.04 7.21 -5.76
N ASP A 80 0.16 8.16 -6.02
CA ASP A 80 0.41 9.26 -6.94
C ASP A 80 0.36 10.62 -6.23
N ASN A 81 0.01 10.62 -4.95
CA ASN A 81 -0.10 11.84 -4.15
C ASN A 81 1.27 12.19 -3.56
N GLN A 82 1.80 13.35 -3.95
CA GLN A 82 3.12 13.79 -3.52
C GLN A 82 3.23 14.00 -2.01
N ARG A 83 2.13 14.38 -1.35
CA ARG A 83 2.13 14.57 0.11
C ARG A 83 2.33 13.25 0.83
N ILE A 84 1.65 12.20 0.37
CA ILE A 84 1.78 10.87 0.97
C ILE A 84 3.17 10.31 0.68
N LEU A 85 3.67 10.45 -0.54
CA LEU A 85 5.01 10.02 -0.89
C LEU A 85 6.07 10.70 -0.03
N LYS A 86 5.91 12.01 0.19
CA LYS A 86 6.84 12.76 1.04
C LYS A 86 6.84 12.23 2.47
N ILE A 87 5.68 11.92 3.02
CA ILE A 87 5.58 11.34 4.36
C ILE A 87 6.30 9.99 4.43
N LEU A 88 6.08 9.13 3.44
CA LEU A 88 6.75 7.82 3.39
C LEU A 88 8.26 7.98 3.30
N ARG A 89 8.72 8.96 2.55
CA ARG A 89 10.16 9.25 2.43
C ARG A 89 10.74 9.75 3.75
N LEU A 90 10.02 10.64 4.44
CA LEU A 90 10.48 11.19 5.72
C LEU A 90 10.65 10.12 6.80
N VAL A 91 9.81 9.09 6.78
CA VAL A 91 9.90 7.96 7.70
C VAL A 91 10.67 6.78 7.11
N GLU A 92 11.30 6.96 5.98
CA GLU A 92 12.15 5.99 5.28
C GLU A 92 11.44 4.70 4.84
N LEU A 93 10.10 4.71 4.73
CA LEU A 93 9.35 3.57 4.24
C LEU A 93 9.59 3.28 2.76
N ASN A 94 10.01 4.30 1.99
CA ASN A 94 10.38 4.11 0.60
C ASN A 94 11.52 3.11 0.40
N LYS A 95 12.27 2.79 1.46
CA LYS A 95 13.36 1.82 1.40
C LYS A 95 12.89 0.38 1.51
N ILE A 96 11.70 0.15 2.04
CA ILE A 96 11.18 -1.19 2.29
C ILE A 96 9.88 -1.48 1.55
N LEU A 97 9.08 -0.48 1.19
CA LEU A 97 7.83 -0.66 0.49
C LEU A 97 8.02 -0.55 -1.02
N ARG A 98 7.37 -1.44 -1.75
CA ARG A 98 7.32 -1.33 -3.22
C ARG A 98 6.21 -0.35 -3.57
N VAL A 99 6.57 0.78 -4.15
CA VAL A 99 5.62 1.83 -4.49
C VAL A 99 5.64 2.06 -6.00
N PHE A 100 4.45 2.13 -6.58
CA PHE A 100 4.28 2.33 -8.02
C PHE A 100 3.39 3.54 -8.27
N PRO A 101 3.58 4.24 -9.39
CA PRO A 101 2.82 5.46 -9.68
C PRO A 101 1.40 5.21 -10.17
N ASN A 102 1.10 3.99 -10.63
CA ASN A 102 -0.23 3.63 -11.09
C ASN A 102 -0.46 2.12 -10.95
N LEU A 103 -1.71 1.72 -11.04
CA LEU A 103 -2.08 0.32 -10.86
C LEU A 103 -1.52 -0.58 -11.97
N GLY A 104 -1.51 -0.11 -13.20
CA GLY A 104 -0.98 -0.89 -14.31
C GLY A 104 0.48 -1.26 -14.10
N ARG A 105 1.28 -0.31 -13.62
CA ARG A 105 2.69 -0.53 -13.33
C ARG A 105 2.87 -1.52 -12.18
N ALA A 106 2.04 -1.40 -11.14
CA ALA A 106 2.08 -2.31 -10.00
C ALA A 106 1.78 -3.75 -10.43
N LEU A 107 0.74 -3.96 -11.21
CA LEU A 107 0.37 -5.28 -11.71
C LEU A 107 1.45 -5.90 -12.60
N GLN A 108 2.16 -5.06 -13.35
CA GLN A 108 3.21 -5.51 -14.24
C GLN A 108 4.47 -5.93 -13.48
N ASP A 109 4.87 -5.18 -12.46
CA ASP A 109 6.19 -5.28 -11.86
C ASP A 109 6.23 -5.90 -10.47
N VAL A 110 5.09 -6.08 -9.79
CA VAL A 110 5.06 -6.42 -8.36
C VAL A 110 5.77 -7.73 -8.02
N GLY A 111 5.71 -8.74 -8.84
CA GLY A 111 6.33 -10.03 -8.56
C GLY A 111 7.68 -10.25 -9.24
N VAL A 112 8.19 -9.27 -9.95
CA VAL A 112 9.32 -9.49 -10.86
C VAL A 112 10.67 -9.50 -10.17
N THR A 113 10.90 -8.66 -9.18
CA THR A 113 12.16 -8.61 -8.44
C THR A 113 11.91 -8.14 -7.03
N GLY A 114 12.89 -8.38 -6.15
CA GLY A 114 12.93 -7.73 -4.85
C GLY A 114 13.20 -6.23 -4.94
N GLY A 115 13.11 -5.66 -6.12
CA GLY A 115 13.32 -4.26 -6.35
C GLY A 115 12.29 -3.41 -5.66
N TYR A 116 12.76 -2.41 -4.99
CA TYR A 116 11.95 -1.43 -4.35
C TYR A 116 11.61 -0.37 -5.35
N VAL A 117 10.94 0.56 -4.87
CA VAL A 117 10.63 1.81 -5.44
C VAL A 117 11.61 2.25 -6.48
N ASP A 118 11.11 2.68 -7.60
CA ASP A 118 11.84 3.47 -8.56
C ASP A 118 12.36 4.72 -7.83
N GLU A 119 13.66 4.78 -7.56
CA GLU A 119 14.25 5.94 -6.87
C GLU A 119 14.01 7.23 -7.64
N ASP A 120 13.95 7.17 -8.97
CA ASP A 120 13.65 8.33 -9.79
C ASP A 120 12.26 8.87 -9.51
N PHE A 121 11.31 8.00 -9.21
CA PHE A 121 9.96 8.40 -8.83
C PHE A 121 9.95 9.22 -7.53
N PHE A 122 10.76 8.82 -6.55
CA PHE A 122 10.87 9.57 -5.30
C PHE A 122 11.76 10.79 -5.42
N SER A 123 12.80 10.76 -6.24
CA SER A 123 13.68 11.89 -6.39
C SER A 123 13.00 13.10 -7.01
N ASP A 124 11.95 12.89 -7.79
CA ASP A 124 11.14 13.97 -8.35
C ASP A 124 10.34 14.73 -7.29
N LEU A 125 10.32 14.26 -6.05
CA LEU A 125 9.63 14.92 -4.94
C LEU A 125 10.48 15.95 -4.21
N THR A 126 11.74 16.07 -4.55
CA THR A 126 12.62 17.12 -4.01
C THR A 126 12.64 18.36 -4.89
#